data_2c6ffcec17a06496f1c7f10ae96077da
#
_entry.id   2c6ffcec17a06496f1c7f10ae96077da
#
_cell.length_a   1.000
_cell.length_b   1.000
_cell.length_c   1.000
_cell.angle_alpha   90.00
_cell.angle_beta   90.00
_cell.angle_gamma   90.00
#
_symmetry.space_group_name_H-M   'P 1'
#
loop_
_entity.id
_entity.type
_entity.pdbx_description
1 polymer ?
#
loop_
_entity_poly.entity_id
_entity_poly.type
_entity_poly.pdbx_seq_one_letter_code
_entity_poly.pdbx_strand_id
1 'polypeptide(L)'
;MSLNKSEKQTVVADVAAQVARSQTLALAEYRGLTVAHLDVLRKQAREKGVYLHVLKNTLARRAVAGSPFEVASASMVGPLIYGFSEDAVAAAKVLSDFAKGNDKLVVKGGAYAGKVLSADGVKSLAAIPSKEILLSQLLGLMQSPVSRIARVLAAIAEKRAEAAPAAPVAEAAPVAEAAPAADAPAADAPSAEAPAA
;
A
#
# COMPACT_ATOMS: atom_id res chain seq x y z
N MET A 1 19.82 -30.99 -11.60
CA MET A 1 18.89 -32.06 -11.18
C MET A 1 17.57 -31.87 -11.90
N SER A 2 17.03 -32.93 -12.51
CA SER A 2 15.70 -32.87 -13.11
C SER A 2 14.67 -33.20 -12.02
N LEU A 3 13.72 -32.30 -11.80
CA LEU A 3 12.61 -32.52 -10.86
C LEU A 3 11.83 -33.80 -11.24
N ASN A 4 11.44 -34.57 -10.23
CA ASN A 4 10.56 -35.73 -10.40
C ASN A 4 9.17 -35.33 -10.87
N LYS A 5 8.38 -36.28 -11.35
CA LYS A 5 7.01 -35.98 -11.83
C LYS A 5 6.11 -35.44 -10.71
N SER A 6 6.23 -35.98 -9.51
CA SER A 6 5.50 -35.52 -8.31
C SER A 6 5.89 -34.08 -7.92
N GLU A 7 7.19 -33.77 -7.88
CA GLU A 7 7.68 -32.41 -7.58
C GLU A 7 7.22 -31.37 -8.59
N LYS A 8 7.13 -31.75 -9.87
CA LYS A 8 6.56 -30.84 -10.89
C LYS A 8 5.09 -30.60 -10.70
N GLN A 9 4.35 -31.61 -10.23
CA GLN A 9 2.92 -31.49 -9.92
C GLN A 9 2.69 -30.60 -8.69
N THR A 10 3.48 -30.76 -7.62
CA THR A 10 3.39 -29.88 -6.44
C THR A 10 3.68 -28.45 -6.79
N VAL A 11 4.77 -28.18 -7.53
CA VAL A 11 5.09 -26.80 -7.98
C VAL A 11 3.96 -26.20 -8.83
N VAL A 12 3.36 -26.97 -9.73
CA VAL A 12 2.22 -26.47 -10.53
C VAL A 12 1.00 -26.19 -9.63
N ALA A 13 0.72 -27.03 -8.65
CA ALA A 13 -0.39 -26.83 -7.71
C ALA A 13 -0.17 -25.58 -6.83
N ASP A 14 1.04 -25.41 -6.30
CA ASP A 14 1.40 -24.24 -5.49
C ASP A 14 1.26 -22.95 -6.29
N VAL A 15 1.79 -22.94 -7.51
CA VAL A 15 1.68 -21.75 -8.39
C VAL A 15 0.24 -21.51 -8.80
N ALA A 16 -0.55 -22.55 -9.10
CA ALA A 16 -1.97 -22.38 -9.42
C ALA A 16 -2.77 -21.80 -8.25
N ALA A 17 -2.46 -22.21 -7.01
CA ALA A 17 -3.06 -21.62 -5.82
C ALA A 17 -2.71 -20.13 -5.65
N GLN A 18 -1.48 -19.72 -5.99
CA GLN A 18 -1.08 -18.31 -5.97
C GLN A 18 -1.73 -17.52 -7.11
N VAL A 19 -1.80 -18.09 -8.30
CA VAL A 19 -2.48 -17.51 -9.47
C VAL A 19 -3.96 -17.23 -9.16
N ALA A 20 -4.64 -18.15 -8.48
CA ALA A 20 -6.06 -17.98 -8.12
C ALA A 20 -6.30 -16.81 -7.15
N ARG A 21 -5.32 -16.47 -6.31
CA ARG A 21 -5.40 -15.33 -5.36
C ARG A 21 -4.92 -14.02 -5.95
N SER A 22 -4.13 -14.09 -7.02
CA SER A 22 -3.45 -12.92 -7.59
C SER A 22 -4.34 -12.17 -8.56
N GLN A 23 -4.23 -10.84 -8.57
CA GLN A 23 -4.87 -9.97 -9.56
C GLN A 23 -3.91 -9.53 -10.66
N THR A 24 -2.60 -9.58 -10.38
CA THR A 24 -1.56 -9.11 -11.29
C THR A 24 -0.45 -10.15 -11.44
N LEU A 25 -0.03 -10.35 -12.67
CA LEU A 25 1.17 -11.09 -13.04
C LEU A 25 2.15 -10.13 -13.71
N ALA A 26 3.37 -10.05 -13.22
CA ALA A 26 4.45 -9.32 -13.85
C ALA A 26 5.61 -10.24 -14.21
N LEU A 27 6.16 -10.05 -15.41
CA LEU A 27 7.22 -10.86 -16.00
C LEU A 27 8.47 -9.99 -16.18
N ALA A 28 9.60 -10.44 -15.65
CA ALA A 28 10.88 -9.79 -15.87
C ALA A 28 11.96 -10.79 -16.22
N GLU A 29 12.90 -10.37 -17.05
CA GLU A 29 14.09 -11.13 -17.39
C GLU A 29 15.20 -10.80 -16.40
N TYR A 30 15.78 -11.84 -15.77
CA TYR A 30 16.81 -11.68 -14.74
C TYR A 30 18.21 -12.06 -15.20
N ARG A 31 18.42 -12.21 -16.50
CA ARG A 31 19.70 -12.62 -17.05
C ARG A 31 20.82 -11.63 -16.69
N GLY A 32 21.87 -12.16 -16.08
CA GLY A 32 23.04 -11.36 -15.67
C GLY A 32 22.95 -10.72 -14.29
N LEU A 33 21.86 -10.94 -13.52
CA LEU A 33 21.78 -10.56 -12.11
C LEU A 33 22.65 -11.48 -11.24
N THR A 34 23.30 -10.91 -10.23
CA THR A 34 24.00 -11.67 -9.19
C THR A 34 23.01 -12.23 -8.17
N VAL A 35 23.43 -13.28 -7.45
CA VAL A 35 22.60 -13.88 -6.40
C VAL A 35 22.27 -12.85 -5.30
N ALA A 36 23.23 -12.01 -4.92
CA ALA A 36 23.01 -10.96 -3.93
C ALA A 36 21.87 -9.99 -4.35
N HIS A 37 21.84 -9.58 -5.62
CA HIS A 37 20.76 -8.72 -6.14
C HIS A 37 19.41 -9.43 -6.16
N LEU A 38 19.37 -10.74 -6.48
CA LEU A 38 18.15 -11.54 -6.43
C LEU A 38 17.61 -11.68 -4.99
N ASP A 39 18.49 -11.81 -4.02
CA ASP A 39 18.08 -11.91 -2.60
C ASP A 39 17.51 -10.60 -2.08
N VAL A 40 18.08 -9.46 -2.47
CA VAL A 40 17.51 -8.14 -2.18
C VAL A 40 16.13 -8.00 -2.82
N LEU A 41 15.99 -8.40 -4.10
CA LEU A 41 14.70 -8.37 -4.79
C LEU A 41 13.65 -9.26 -4.11
N ARG A 42 14.03 -10.47 -3.70
CA ARG A 42 13.13 -11.38 -2.96
C ARG A 42 12.73 -10.83 -1.60
N LYS A 43 13.64 -10.12 -0.91
CA LYS A 43 13.33 -9.46 0.36
C LYS A 43 12.30 -8.36 0.16
N GLN A 44 12.52 -7.47 -0.80
CA GLN A 44 11.57 -6.41 -1.14
C GLN A 44 10.22 -6.95 -1.60
N ALA A 45 10.21 -8.05 -2.35
CA ALA A 45 8.98 -8.71 -2.78
C ALA A 45 8.18 -9.24 -1.59
N ARG A 46 8.83 -9.88 -0.62
CA ARG A 46 8.20 -10.38 0.60
C ARG A 46 7.62 -9.26 1.46
N GLU A 47 8.36 -8.15 1.61
CA GLU A 47 7.90 -6.96 2.36
C GLU A 47 6.62 -6.34 1.77
N LYS A 48 6.46 -6.45 0.45
CA LYS A 48 5.27 -5.92 -0.27
C LYS A 48 4.22 -6.98 -0.62
N GLY A 49 4.30 -8.18 -0.02
CA GLY A 49 3.34 -9.24 -0.26
C GLY A 49 3.31 -9.79 -1.69
N VAL A 50 4.43 -9.66 -2.41
CA VAL A 50 4.56 -10.18 -3.79
C VAL A 50 5.19 -11.56 -3.77
N TYR A 51 4.51 -12.55 -4.34
CA TYR A 51 5.05 -13.87 -4.56
C TYR A 51 5.98 -13.86 -5.78
N LEU A 52 7.28 -13.88 -5.52
CA LEU A 52 8.31 -13.83 -6.56
C LEU A 52 8.99 -15.19 -6.69
N HIS A 53 8.89 -15.81 -7.86
CA HIS A 53 9.48 -17.12 -8.10
C HIS A 53 10.07 -17.25 -9.52
N VAL A 54 11.15 -18.00 -9.63
CA VAL A 54 11.74 -18.40 -10.92
C VAL A 54 11.25 -19.79 -11.27
N LEU A 55 10.47 -19.89 -12.31
CA LEU A 55 9.81 -21.11 -12.75
C LEU A 55 10.25 -21.50 -14.16
N LYS A 56 10.17 -22.81 -14.43
CA LYS A 56 10.30 -23.29 -15.81
C LYS A 56 9.06 -22.86 -16.60
N ASN A 57 9.24 -22.17 -17.73
CA ASN A 57 8.14 -21.60 -18.53
C ASN A 57 7.05 -22.62 -18.89
N THR A 58 7.42 -23.89 -19.12
CA THR A 58 6.44 -24.94 -19.42
C THR A 58 5.55 -25.28 -18.23
N LEU A 59 6.05 -25.20 -16.98
CA LEU A 59 5.28 -25.41 -15.76
C LEU A 59 4.42 -24.19 -15.46
N ALA A 60 4.97 -22.99 -15.63
CA ALA A 60 4.25 -21.74 -15.49
C ALA A 60 3.03 -21.69 -16.45
N ARG A 61 3.22 -22.00 -17.72
CA ARG A 61 2.10 -22.06 -18.69
C ARG A 61 1.01 -23.03 -18.28
N ARG A 62 1.37 -24.21 -17.72
CA ARG A 62 0.39 -25.18 -17.23
C ARG A 62 -0.36 -24.69 -16.01
N ALA A 63 0.32 -23.97 -15.11
CA ALA A 63 -0.29 -23.42 -13.90
C ALA A 63 -1.24 -22.24 -14.20
N VAL A 64 -0.96 -21.50 -15.27
CA VAL A 64 -1.74 -20.34 -15.71
C VAL A 64 -2.87 -20.71 -16.66
N ALA A 65 -2.83 -21.92 -17.26
CA ALA A 65 -3.90 -22.41 -18.13
C ALA A 65 -5.25 -22.45 -17.40
N GLY A 66 -6.30 -21.91 -18.02
CA GLY A 66 -7.63 -21.76 -17.41
C GLY A 66 -7.78 -20.57 -16.45
N SER A 67 -6.74 -19.74 -16.28
CA SER A 67 -6.81 -18.51 -15.50
C SER A 67 -6.85 -17.26 -16.39
N PRO A 68 -7.26 -16.09 -15.86
CA PRO A 68 -7.23 -14.82 -16.61
C PRO A 68 -5.84 -14.45 -17.16
N PHE A 69 -4.78 -15.06 -16.64
CA PHE A 69 -3.40 -14.82 -17.03
C PHE A 69 -2.92 -15.67 -18.21
N GLU A 70 -3.75 -16.55 -18.74
CA GLU A 70 -3.42 -17.37 -19.92
C GLU A 70 -3.01 -16.53 -21.12
N VAL A 71 -3.59 -15.34 -21.23
CA VAL A 71 -3.29 -14.34 -22.28
C VAL A 71 -1.80 -13.97 -22.31
N ALA A 72 -1.11 -14.01 -21.16
CA ALA A 72 0.32 -13.73 -21.06
C ALA A 72 1.21 -14.92 -21.47
N SER A 73 0.66 -16.09 -21.79
CA SER A 73 1.43 -17.29 -22.15
C SER A 73 2.36 -17.07 -23.34
N ALA A 74 1.97 -16.23 -24.30
CA ALA A 74 2.79 -15.86 -25.44
C ALA A 74 4.09 -15.10 -25.02
N SER A 75 4.01 -14.29 -23.94
CA SER A 75 5.15 -13.52 -23.43
C SER A 75 6.08 -14.34 -22.54
N MET A 76 5.73 -15.59 -22.20
CA MET A 76 6.52 -16.47 -21.35
C MET A 76 7.64 -17.16 -22.12
N VAL A 77 8.62 -16.39 -22.60
CA VAL A 77 9.78 -16.87 -23.36
C VAL A 77 11.07 -16.30 -22.77
N GLY A 78 12.06 -17.17 -22.55
CA GLY A 78 13.36 -16.78 -22.01
C GLY A 78 13.50 -17.05 -20.50
N PRO A 79 14.59 -16.56 -19.87
CA PRO A 79 14.84 -16.69 -18.44
C PRO A 79 14.00 -15.68 -17.66
N LEU A 80 12.83 -16.10 -17.22
CA LEU A 80 11.84 -15.22 -16.59
C LEU A 80 11.73 -15.46 -15.08
N ILE A 81 11.55 -14.35 -14.40
CA ILE A 81 11.06 -14.30 -13.02
C ILE A 81 9.58 -13.89 -13.05
N TYR A 82 8.79 -14.59 -12.26
CA TYR A 82 7.35 -14.43 -12.18
C TYR A 82 7.01 -13.73 -10.86
N GLY A 83 6.35 -12.60 -10.93
CA GLY A 83 5.82 -11.88 -9.78
C GLY A 83 4.30 -11.91 -9.78
N PHE A 84 3.71 -12.59 -8.79
CA PHE A 84 2.27 -12.61 -8.56
C PHE A 84 1.92 -11.74 -7.37
N SER A 85 0.85 -10.97 -7.44
CA SER A 85 0.41 -10.11 -6.36
C SER A 85 -1.11 -10.05 -6.29
N GLU A 86 -1.63 -10.01 -5.06
CA GLU A 86 -3.03 -9.70 -4.79
C GLU A 86 -3.33 -8.22 -5.09
N ASP A 87 -2.35 -7.33 -4.82
CA ASP A 87 -2.45 -5.93 -5.18
C ASP A 87 -2.17 -5.72 -6.68
N ALA A 88 -2.99 -4.89 -7.31
CA ALA A 88 -2.88 -4.58 -8.73
C ALA A 88 -1.52 -3.97 -9.13
N VAL A 89 -0.87 -3.26 -8.21
CA VAL A 89 0.32 -2.43 -8.49
C VAL A 89 1.60 -2.98 -7.87
N ALA A 90 1.50 -3.76 -6.78
CA ALA A 90 2.66 -4.13 -5.97
C ALA A 90 3.73 -4.89 -6.77
N ALA A 91 3.34 -5.90 -7.57
CA ALA A 91 4.27 -6.68 -8.39
C ALA A 91 4.99 -5.81 -9.44
N ALA A 92 4.25 -4.97 -10.15
CA ALA A 92 4.79 -4.06 -11.15
C ALA A 92 5.76 -3.05 -10.53
N LYS A 93 5.42 -2.51 -9.35
CA LYS A 93 6.22 -1.52 -8.63
C LYS A 93 7.55 -2.11 -8.14
N VAL A 94 7.52 -3.30 -7.50
CA VAL A 94 8.75 -3.98 -7.03
C VAL A 94 9.72 -4.21 -8.19
N LEU A 95 9.24 -4.76 -9.30
CA LEU A 95 10.07 -5.05 -10.46
C LEU A 95 10.58 -3.77 -11.16
N SER A 96 9.73 -2.75 -11.28
CA SER A 96 10.12 -1.49 -11.91
C SER A 96 11.09 -0.68 -11.06
N ASP A 97 10.88 -0.59 -9.74
CA ASP A 97 11.78 0.13 -8.83
C ASP A 97 13.15 -0.55 -8.78
N PHE A 98 13.18 -1.88 -8.77
CA PHE A 98 14.43 -2.62 -8.83
C PHE A 98 15.15 -2.48 -10.18
N ALA A 99 14.38 -2.45 -11.29
CA ALA A 99 14.94 -2.24 -12.63
C ALA A 99 15.58 -0.85 -12.80
N LYS A 100 15.11 0.18 -12.10
CA LYS A 100 15.75 1.52 -12.09
C LYS A 100 17.15 1.50 -11.47
N GLY A 101 17.39 0.61 -10.51
CA GLY A 101 18.68 0.46 -9.85
C GLY A 101 19.59 -0.60 -10.47
N ASN A 102 19.05 -1.44 -11.36
CA ASN A 102 19.78 -2.57 -11.97
C ASN A 102 19.36 -2.76 -13.42
N ASP A 103 20.15 -2.26 -14.35
CA ASP A 103 19.91 -2.33 -15.80
C ASP A 103 19.81 -3.77 -16.35
N LYS A 104 20.29 -4.75 -15.58
CA LYS A 104 20.24 -6.18 -15.94
C LYS A 104 18.86 -6.81 -15.76
N LEU A 105 17.97 -6.18 -14.99
CA LEU A 105 16.58 -6.62 -14.87
C LEU A 105 15.73 -5.92 -15.92
N VAL A 106 15.25 -6.67 -16.90
CA VAL A 106 14.40 -6.11 -17.96
C VAL A 106 12.96 -6.57 -17.74
N VAL A 107 12.07 -5.63 -17.52
CA VAL A 107 10.63 -5.92 -17.45
C VAL A 107 10.11 -6.19 -18.85
N LYS A 108 9.62 -7.40 -19.12
CA LYS A 108 9.09 -7.79 -20.44
C LYS A 108 7.61 -7.44 -20.60
N GLY A 109 6.87 -7.53 -19.54
CA GLY A 109 5.43 -7.30 -19.57
C GLY A 109 4.72 -7.98 -18.42
N GLY A 110 3.42 -8.18 -18.56
CA GLY A 110 2.61 -8.84 -17.54
C GLY A 110 1.19 -9.05 -18.00
N ALA A 111 0.34 -9.41 -17.06
CA ALA A 111 -1.10 -9.43 -17.25
C ALA A 111 -1.80 -8.87 -16.01
N TYR A 112 -2.86 -8.13 -16.24
CA TYR A 112 -3.73 -7.57 -15.21
C TYR A 112 -5.19 -7.75 -15.65
N ALA A 113 -5.99 -8.35 -14.77
CA ALA A 113 -7.42 -8.56 -15.02
C ALA A 113 -7.74 -9.15 -16.42
N GLY A 114 -6.96 -10.13 -16.88
CA GLY A 114 -7.16 -10.77 -18.19
C GLY A 114 -6.67 -9.96 -19.39
N LYS A 115 -6.00 -8.82 -19.19
CA LYS A 115 -5.39 -8.03 -20.27
C LYS A 115 -3.89 -8.17 -20.22
N VAL A 116 -3.28 -8.37 -21.41
CA VAL A 116 -1.82 -8.36 -21.55
C VAL A 116 -1.31 -6.93 -21.43
N LEU A 117 -0.27 -6.76 -20.63
CA LEU A 117 0.45 -5.51 -20.48
C LEU A 117 1.82 -5.61 -21.15
N SER A 118 2.12 -4.64 -21.99
CA SER A 118 3.48 -4.45 -22.50
C SER A 118 4.43 -3.96 -21.40
N ALA A 119 5.72 -3.90 -21.69
CA ALA A 119 6.72 -3.35 -20.77
C ALA A 119 6.35 -1.92 -20.31
N ASP A 120 5.85 -1.08 -21.21
CA ASP A 120 5.44 0.28 -20.88
C ASP A 120 4.14 0.32 -20.08
N GLY A 121 3.22 -0.62 -20.32
CA GLY A 121 2.02 -0.80 -19.51
C GLY A 121 2.35 -1.18 -18.06
N VAL A 122 3.35 -2.05 -17.86
CA VAL A 122 3.83 -2.39 -16.49
C VAL A 122 4.51 -1.20 -15.84
N LYS A 123 5.29 -0.40 -16.58
CA LYS A 123 5.88 0.85 -16.05
C LYS A 123 4.81 1.87 -15.64
N SER A 124 3.76 2.01 -16.44
CA SER A 124 2.62 2.88 -16.13
C SER A 124 1.89 2.43 -14.88
N LEU A 125 1.67 1.11 -14.70
CA LEU A 125 1.14 0.55 -13.45
C LEU A 125 2.06 0.81 -12.26
N ALA A 126 3.37 0.68 -12.43
CA ALA A 126 4.35 0.93 -11.38
C ALA A 126 4.40 2.40 -10.96
N ALA A 127 4.03 3.33 -11.84
CA ALA A 127 3.92 4.76 -11.52
C ALA A 127 2.74 5.08 -10.59
N ILE A 128 1.74 4.19 -10.51
CA ILE A 128 0.59 4.37 -9.62
C ILE A 128 1.05 4.13 -8.16
N PRO A 129 0.71 5.03 -7.23
CA PRO A 129 0.97 4.82 -5.81
C PRO A 129 0.27 3.59 -5.25
N SER A 130 0.72 3.09 -4.10
CA SER A 130 0.02 2.01 -3.39
C SER A 130 -1.39 2.45 -2.95
N LYS A 131 -2.27 1.48 -2.72
CA LYS A 131 -3.65 1.72 -2.28
C LYS A 131 -3.72 2.65 -1.04
N GLU A 132 -2.84 2.46 -0.08
CA GLU A 132 -2.78 3.27 1.14
C GLU A 132 -2.44 4.74 0.84
N ILE A 133 -1.46 4.96 -0.06
CA ILE A 133 -1.08 6.32 -0.47
C ILE A 133 -2.22 6.99 -1.24
N LEU A 134 -2.93 6.26 -2.11
CA LEU A 134 -4.09 6.79 -2.83
C LEU A 134 -5.22 7.19 -1.86
N LEU A 135 -5.49 6.35 -0.86
CA LEU A 135 -6.47 6.66 0.17
C LEU A 135 -6.07 7.89 1.00
N SER A 136 -4.79 8.00 1.39
CA SER A 136 -4.29 9.17 2.11
C SER A 136 -4.36 10.45 1.30
N GLN A 137 -4.07 10.38 -0.01
CA GLN A 137 -4.24 11.51 -0.93
C GLN A 137 -5.70 11.93 -1.05
N LEU A 138 -6.61 10.98 -1.17
CA LEU A 138 -8.05 11.25 -1.24
C LEU A 138 -8.54 11.93 0.04
N LEU A 139 -8.15 11.44 1.21
CA LEU A 139 -8.48 12.08 2.49
C LEU A 139 -7.88 13.48 2.58
N GLY A 140 -6.63 13.66 2.16
CA GLY A 140 -5.99 14.98 2.10
C GLY A 140 -6.72 15.96 1.17
N LEU A 141 -7.20 15.49 0.00
CA LEU A 141 -8.00 16.30 -0.90
C LEU A 141 -9.34 16.71 -0.30
N MET A 142 -10.00 15.81 0.44
CA MET A 142 -11.25 16.14 1.15
C MET A 142 -11.05 17.18 2.26
N GLN A 143 -9.92 17.15 2.96
CA GLN A 143 -9.58 18.11 4.01
C GLN A 143 -8.98 19.42 3.46
N SER A 144 -8.51 19.43 2.23
CA SER A 144 -7.83 20.57 1.60
C SER A 144 -8.62 21.88 1.64
N PRO A 145 -9.94 21.91 1.33
CA PRO A 145 -10.71 23.16 1.36
C PRO A 145 -10.74 23.78 2.75
N VAL A 146 -10.98 22.97 3.79
CA VAL A 146 -11.04 23.44 5.19
C VAL A 146 -9.69 23.96 5.64
N SER A 147 -8.61 23.24 5.35
CA SER A 147 -7.25 23.65 5.68
C SER A 147 -6.83 24.95 4.96
N ARG A 148 -7.26 25.16 3.72
CA ARG A 148 -6.99 26.39 2.97
C ARG A 148 -7.70 27.58 3.59
N ILE A 149 -8.97 27.45 3.97
CA ILE A 149 -9.74 28.51 4.64
C ILE A 149 -9.07 28.87 5.98
N ALA A 150 -8.70 27.86 6.79
CA ALA A 150 -8.01 28.11 8.04
C ALA A 150 -6.69 28.87 7.88
N ARG A 151 -5.88 28.49 6.87
CA ARG A 151 -4.61 29.18 6.55
C ARG A 151 -4.83 30.63 6.10
N VAL A 152 -5.85 30.88 5.28
CA VAL A 152 -6.17 32.24 4.84
C VAL A 152 -6.63 33.09 6.01
N LEU A 153 -7.46 32.56 6.90
CA LEU A 153 -7.87 33.28 8.10
C LEU A 153 -6.70 33.56 9.04
N ALA A 154 -5.80 32.60 9.23
CA ALA A 154 -4.58 32.80 10.01
C ALA A 154 -3.68 33.89 9.39
N ALA A 155 -3.46 33.86 8.09
CA ALA A 155 -2.66 34.86 7.38
C ALA A 155 -3.30 36.28 7.45
N ILE A 156 -4.63 36.38 7.44
CA ILE A 156 -5.34 37.65 7.63
C ILE A 156 -5.17 38.15 9.07
N ALA A 157 -5.26 37.23 10.06
CA ALA A 157 -5.06 37.56 11.47
C ALA A 157 -3.63 38.06 11.73
N GLU A 158 -2.61 37.39 11.17
CA GLU A 158 -1.20 37.81 11.24
C GLU A 158 -0.99 39.19 10.61
N LYS A 159 -1.50 39.40 9.39
CA LYS A 159 -1.42 40.72 8.72
C LYS A 159 -2.12 41.82 9.50
N ARG A 160 -3.25 41.52 10.14
CA ARG A 160 -3.93 42.52 11.02
C ARG A 160 -3.15 42.76 12.30
N ALA A 161 -2.51 41.77 12.87
CA ALA A 161 -1.65 41.92 14.04
C ALA A 161 -0.37 42.77 13.68
N GLU A 162 0.19 42.55 12.50
CA GLU A 162 1.31 43.38 12.00
C GLU A 162 0.88 44.79 11.61
N ALA A 163 -0.34 44.98 11.08
CA ALA A 163 -0.88 46.27 10.66
C ALA A 163 -1.51 47.07 11.80
N ALA A 164 -1.74 46.47 12.94
CA ALA A 164 -2.18 47.19 14.13
C ALA A 164 -0.97 47.79 14.84
N PRO A 165 -0.73 49.17 14.78
CA PRO A 165 0.26 49.77 15.64
C PRO A 165 -0.18 49.51 17.08
N ALA A 166 0.78 49.19 17.93
CA ALA A 166 0.62 48.91 19.34
C ALA A 166 -0.33 49.93 20.01
N ALA A 167 -1.59 49.56 20.16
CA ALA A 167 -2.49 50.27 21.06
C ALA A 167 -2.27 49.68 22.45
N PRO A 168 -2.08 50.51 23.46
CA PRO A 168 -1.73 50.02 24.80
C PRO A 168 -2.85 49.19 25.41
N VAL A 169 -2.43 48.18 26.07
CA VAL A 169 -3.25 47.34 26.93
C VAL A 169 -3.94 48.23 27.94
N ALA A 170 -5.22 48.52 27.71
CA ALA A 170 -6.03 49.13 28.73
C ALA A 170 -6.42 48.02 29.75
N GLU A 171 -5.71 48.13 30.83
CA GLU A 171 -6.00 47.58 32.13
C GLU A 171 -7.51 47.75 32.46
N ALA A 172 -8.23 46.67 32.52
CA ALA A 172 -9.52 46.64 33.17
C ALA A 172 -9.43 45.70 34.36
N ALA A 173 -9.31 46.36 35.49
CA ALA A 173 -9.26 45.81 36.82
C ALA A 173 -10.46 44.91 37.17
N PRO A 174 -10.32 44.18 38.25
CA PRO A 174 -11.25 43.10 38.65
C PRO A 174 -12.48 43.70 39.35
N VAL A 175 -13.64 43.17 39.06
CA VAL A 175 -14.79 43.39 39.92
C VAL A 175 -15.07 42.11 40.71
N ALA A 176 -14.88 42.28 41.97
CA ALA A 176 -15.10 41.39 43.07
C ALA A 176 -16.56 40.92 43.19
N GLU A 177 -16.68 39.70 43.69
CA GLU A 177 -17.45 39.32 44.88
C GLU A 177 -18.98 39.44 44.84
N ALA A 178 -19.64 38.32 44.81
CA ALA A 178 -20.74 38.00 45.72
C ALA A 178 -21.05 36.51 45.70
N ALA A 179 -20.56 35.81 46.68
CA ALA A 179 -21.30 34.68 47.27
C ALA A 179 -22.32 35.28 48.26
N PRO A 180 -23.43 34.62 48.64
CA PRO A 180 -23.33 33.52 49.57
C PRO A 180 -24.39 32.37 49.43
N ALA A 181 -23.91 31.22 49.88
CA ALA A 181 -24.48 30.37 50.94
C ALA A 181 -25.78 29.59 50.74
N ALA A 182 -25.59 28.31 51.04
CA ALA A 182 -26.41 27.41 51.82
C ALA A 182 -27.64 26.80 51.13
N ASP A 183 -27.66 25.51 50.92
CA ASP A 183 -28.12 24.58 51.95
C ASP A 183 -27.95 23.12 51.50
N ALA A 184 -27.35 22.30 52.33
CA ALA A 184 -27.49 20.86 52.32
C ALA A 184 -28.61 20.50 53.31
N PRO A 185 -29.26 19.36 53.21
CA PRO A 185 -28.75 18.14 53.80
C PRO A 185 -29.10 16.83 53.06
N ALA A 186 -28.16 15.91 53.09
CA ALA A 186 -28.11 14.65 53.83
C ALA A 186 -29.10 13.52 53.50
N ALA A 187 -28.47 12.36 53.39
CA ALA A 187 -28.94 11.01 53.73
C ALA A 187 -29.83 10.33 52.66
N ASP A 188 -29.51 9.18 52.15
CA ASP A 188 -29.36 7.92 52.87
C ASP A 188 -28.86 6.83 51.91
N ALA A 189 -27.90 6.06 52.30
CA ALA A 189 -27.67 4.72 51.82
C ALA A 189 -28.45 3.78 52.79
N PRO A 190 -28.85 2.58 52.38
CA PRO A 190 -27.93 1.46 52.42
C PRO A 190 -28.16 0.33 51.40
N SER A 191 -27.06 -0.37 51.08
CA SER A 191 -26.77 -1.76 51.40
C SER A 191 -27.48 -2.89 50.67
N ALA A 192 -26.61 -3.73 50.13
CA ALA A 192 -26.60 -5.20 50.09
C ALA A 192 -27.68 -5.92 49.25
N GLU A 193 -27.37 -6.82 48.38
CA GLU A 193 -26.94 -8.21 48.63
C GLU A 193 -26.91 -8.98 47.32
N ALA A 194 -25.82 -9.66 47.03
CA ALA A 194 -25.85 -10.87 46.22
C ALA A 194 -26.40 -12.01 47.05
N PRO A 195 -26.91 -13.11 46.50
CA PRO A 195 -26.05 -14.12 45.91
C PRO A 195 -26.66 -14.98 44.78
N ALA A 196 -25.74 -15.63 44.09
CA ALA A 196 -25.69 -16.99 43.57
C ALA A 196 -26.98 -17.80 43.28
N ALA A 197 -27.08 -18.29 42.11
CA ALA A 197 -27.21 -19.72 41.72
C ALA A 197 -26.86 -19.87 40.25
#